data_7b5f6455a4045d8f9330670bee9bba3b
#
_entry.id   7b5f6455a4045d8f9330670bee9bba3b
#
_cell.length_a   1.000
_cell.length_b   1.000
_cell.length_c   1.000
_cell.angle_alpha   90.00
_cell.angle_beta   90.00
_cell.angle_gamma   90.00
#
_symmetry.space_group_name_H-M   'P 1'
#
loop_
_entity.id
_entity.type
_entity.pdbx_description
1 polymer ?
#
loop_
_entity_poly.entity_id
_entity_poly.type
_entity_poly.pdbx_seq_one_letter_code
_entity_poly.pdbx_strand_id
1 'polypeptide(L)'
;AFGASEYGQAPWRADDEVDVLKRNGDSEILYVIDVEKNEGGKETDVDLYYTAEGVLVKEVIDAEDEKDYQDYLPQTPSGTVESWLKEKYPDARIIDVDNEDGGTEVEFISGNMKHEAFFDRSQNWVYTKTEYRFRNIDEVTDIPSQVLAALKATPEYLEAGWVEDAEKYETEKAGTFYCFELENRFDDDVKVYIG
;
A
#
# COMPACT_ATOMS: atom_id res chain seq x y z
N ALA A 1 -16.55 0.40 -0.52
CA ALA A 1 -15.22 -0.17 -0.66
C ALA A 1 -15.13 -0.95 -1.97
N PHE A 2 -15.14 -2.30 -1.97
CA PHE A 2 -14.90 -3.13 -3.16
C PHE A 2 -15.67 -2.68 -4.42
N GLY A 3 -16.99 -2.54 -4.37
CA GLY A 3 -17.78 -2.15 -5.54
C GLY A 3 -17.47 -0.76 -6.14
N ALA A 4 -16.70 0.08 -5.44
CA ALA A 4 -16.23 1.38 -5.93
C ALA A 4 -14.77 1.34 -6.40
N SER A 5 -14.05 0.23 -6.16
CA SER A 5 -12.69 0.02 -6.67
C SER A 5 -12.71 -0.39 -8.15
N GLU A 6 -11.56 -0.38 -8.79
CA GLU A 6 -11.41 -0.91 -10.14
C GLU A 6 -11.77 -2.39 -10.21
N TYR A 7 -11.44 -3.15 -9.19
CA TYR A 7 -11.74 -4.57 -9.05
C TYR A 7 -13.24 -4.89 -8.96
N GLY A 8 -14.06 -3.94 -8.55
CA GLY A 8 -15.53 -4.07 -8.54
C GLY A 8 -16.20 -3.78 -9.87
N GLN A 9 -15.43 -3.60 -10.95
CA GLN A 9 -15.93 -3.23 -12.28
C GLN A 9 -15.30 -4.12 -13.37
N ALA A 10 -16.00 -4.24 -14.53
CA ALA A 10 -15.42 -4.94 -15.67
C ALA A 10 -14.06 -4.32 -16.08
N PRO A 11 -13.07 -5.14 -16.49
CA PRO A 11 -13.20 -6.56 -16.85
C PRO A 11 -13.07 -7.56 -15.67
N TRP A 12 -12.86 -7.08 -14.45
CA TRP A 12 -12.72 -7.92 -13.26
C TRP A 12 -14.03 -8.63 -12.90
N ARG A 13 -13.89 -9.85 -12.38
CA ARG A 13 -14.99 -10.65 -11.82
C ARG A 13 -14.57 -11.11 -10.44
N ALA A 14 -15.40 -10.89 -9.44
CA ALA A 14 -15.21 -11.45 -8.13
C ALA A 14 -15.77 -12.87 -8.08
N ASP A 15 -15.14 -13.73 -7.29
CA ASP A 15 -15.69 -15.04 -6.94
C ASP A 15 -16.95 -14.86 -6.08
N ASP A 16 -17.77 -15.91 -6.04
CA ASP A 16 -19.00 -15.96 -5.24
C ASP A 16 -18.73 -16.13 -3.74
N GLU A 17 -17.49 -16.50 -3.36
CA GLU A 17 -17.06 -16.72 -1.98
C GLU A 17 -16.18 -15.58 -1.48
N VAL A 18 -16.24 -15.34 -0.18
CA VAL A 18 -15.40 -14.37 0.53
C VAL A 18 -14.78 -15.08 1.71
N ASP A 19 -13.48 -15.17 1.75
CA ASP A 19 -12.75 -15.73 2.87
C ASP A 19 -12.70 -14.77 4.06
N VAL A 20 -12.74 -15.32 5.26
CA VAL A 20 -12.67 -14.55 6.48
C VAL A 20 -11.50 -15.03 7.31
N LEU A 21 -10.47 -14.20 7.38
CA LEU A 21 -9.26 -14.47 8.15
C LEU A 21 -9.38 -13.84 9.54
N LYS A 22 -9.15 -14.66 10.56
CA LYS A 22 -9.13 -14.21 11.95
C LYS A 22 -7.86 -14.71 12.63
N ARG A 23 -7.07 -13.77 13.12
CA ARG A 23 -5.88 -14.07 13.90
C ARG A 23 -6.26 -14.60 15.28
N ASN A 24 -5.59 -15.67 15.74
CA ASN A 24 -5.76 -16.17 17.09
C ASN A 24 -5.27 -15.15 18.12
N GLY A 25 -6.18 -14.73 19.01
CA GLY A 25 -5.89 -13.75 20.07
C GLY A 25 -6.11 -12.29 19.67
N ASP A 26 -6.50 -12.03 18.42
CA ASP A 26 -6.82 -10.70 17.93
C ASP A 26 -8.33 -10.55 17.68
N SER A 27 -8.84 -9.32 17.75
CA SER A 27 -10.20 -8.98 17.35
C SER A 27 -10.31 -8.60 15.88
N GLU A 28 -9.19 -8.44 15.20
CA GLU A 28 -9.16 -8.02 13.80
C GLU A 28 -9.59 -9.15 12.86
N ILE A 29 -10.42 -8.80 11.90
CA ILE A 29 -10.93 -9.69 10.87
C ILE A 29 -10.55 -9.06 9.52
N LEU A 30 -9.93 -9.86 8.66
CA LEU A 30 -9.72 -9.52 7.26
C LEU A 30 -10.68 -10.32 6.39
N TYR A 31 -11.21 -9.69 5.37
CA TYR A 31 -12.04 -10.29 4.33
C TYR A 31 -11.21 -10.36 3.06
N VAL A 32 -11.06 -11.56 2.51
CA VAL A 32 -10.35 -11.77 1.25
C VAL A 32 -11.39 -11.95 0.15
N ILE A 33 -11.27 -11.18 -0.90
CA ILE A 33 -12.10 -11.27 -2.10
C ILE A 33 -11.18 -11.63 -3.25
N ASP A 34 -11.42 -12.78 -3.85
CA ASP A 34 -10.70 -13.22 -5.05
C ASP A 34 -11.34 -12.56 -6.27
N VAL A 35 -10.52 -11.99 -7.11
CA VAL A 35 -10.95 -11.39 -8.37
C VAL A 35 -10.10 -11.88 -9.52
N GLU A 36 -10.75 -12.18 -10.64
CA GLU A 36 -10.08 -12.62 -11.86
C GLU A 36 -10.38 -11.67 -13.02
N LYS A 37 -9.46 -11.56 -13.94
CA LYS A 37 -9.72 -10.99 -15.27
C LYS A 37 -9.04 -11.82 -16.35
N ASN A 38 -9.68 -11.89 -17.51
CA ASN A 38 -9.10 -12.52 -18.70
C ASN A 38 -9.03 -11.49 -19.83
N GLU A 39 -7.81 -11.13 -20.21
CA GLU A 39 -7.54 -10.20 -21.30
C GLU A 39 -6.58 -10.83 -22.32
N GLY A 40 -7.05 -10.94 -23.56
CA GLY A 40 -6.24 -11.49 -24.66
C GLY A 40 -5.81 -12.95 -24.47
N GLY A 41 -6.50 -13.73 -23.62
CA GLY A 41 -6.18 -15.12 -23.31
C GLY A 41 -5.16 -15.27 -22.18
N LYS A 42 -4.78 -14.19 -21.52
CA LYS A 42 -4.05 -14.20 -20.26
C LYS A 42 -5.04 -13.98 -19.12
N GLU A 43 -5.04 -14.89 -18.16
CA GLU A 43 -5.76 -14.77 -16.89
C GLU A 43 -4.84 -14.11 -15.85
N THR A 44 -5.43 -13.29 -15.02
CA THR A 44 -4.75 -12.67 -13.88
C THR A 44 -5.68 -12.75 -12.69
N ASP A 45 -5.21 -13.35 -11.62
CA ASP A 45 -5.92 -13.54 -10.37
C ASP A 45 -5.34 -12.62 -9.31
N VAL A 46 -6.20 -12.02 -8.49
CA VAL A 46 -5.77 -11.12 -7.41
C VAL A 46 -6.60 -11.37 -6.16
N ASP A 47 -5.92 -11.64 -5.06
CA ASP A 47 -6.51 -11.70 -3.73
C ASP A 47 -6.53 -10.31 -3.11
N LEU A 48 -7.71 -9.82 -2.76
CA LEU A 48 -7.91 -8.50 -2.18
C LEU A 48 -8.28 -8.60 -0.70
N TYR A 49 -7.40 -8.12 0.16
CA TYR A 49 -7.58 -8.16 1.62
C TYR A 49 -8.20 -6.86 2.12
N TYR A 50 -9.39 -6.95 2.72
CA TYR A 50 -10.11 -5.81 3.27
C TYR A 50 -10.26 -5.90 4.78
N THR A 51 -10.15 -4.78 5.49
CA THR A 51 -10.57 -4.69 6.89
C THR A 51 -12.10 -4.73 7.02
N ALA A 52 -12.60 -4.90 8.24
CA ALA A 52 -14.04 -4.85 8.53
C ALA A 52 -14.69 -3.50 8.14
N GLU A 53 -13.91 -2.42 8.09
CA GLU A 53 -14.37 -1.09 7.66
C GLU A 53 -14.31 -0.93 6.12
N GLY A 54 -13.82 -1.95 5.43
CA GLY A 54 -13.73 -1.96 3.97
C GLY A 54 -12.51 -1.21 3.42
N VAL A 55 -11.44 -1.09 4.20
CA VAL A 55 -10.14 -0.57 3.72
C VAL A 55 -9.38 -1.73 3.07
N LEU A 56 -8.97 -1.57 1.82
CA LEU A 56 -8.10 -2.51 1.13
C LEU A 56 -6.69 -2.36 1.71
N VAL A 57 -6.12 -3.44 2.19
CA VAL A 57 -4.86 -3.44 2.94
C VAL A 57 -3.75 -4.23 2.25
N LYS A 58 -4.11 -5.18 1.41
CA LYS A 58 -3.14 -6.02 0.68
C LYS A 58 -3.76 -6.47 -0.64
N GLU A 59 -2.93 -6.57 -1.65
CA GLU A 59 -3.22 -7.15 -2.96
C GLU A 59 -2.14 -8.19 -3.24
N VAL A 60 -2.55 -9.42 -3.59
CA VAL A 60 -1.64 -10.48 -3.99
C VAL A 60 -1.98 -10.89 -5.41
N ILE A 61 -1.08 -10.64 -6.34
CA ILE A 61 -1.27 -10.90 -7.77
C ILE A 61 -0.70 -12.27 -8.08
N ASP A 62 -1.40 -13.03 -8.92
CA ASP A 62 -1.03 -14.38 -9.36
C ASP A 62 -0.72 -15.31 -8.15
N ALA A 63 -1.57 -15.23 -7.10
CA ALA A 63 -1.48 -16.09 -5.93
C ALA A 63 -1.53 -17.57 -6.37
N GLU A 64 -0.54 -18.37 -5.93
CA GLU A 64 -0.54 -19.80 -6.19
C GLU A 64 -1.69 -20.48 -5.42
N ASP A 65 -2.19 -21.61 -5.95
CA ASP A 65 -3.37 -22.32 -5.43
C ASP A 65 -3.23 -22.80 -3.96
N GLU A 66 -2.01 -22.96 -3.47
CA GLU A 66 -1.73 -23.32 -2.08
C GLU A 66 -1.50 -22.04 -1.23
N LYS A 67 -2.59 -21.42 -0.83
CA LYS A 67 -2.57 -20.25 0.04
C LYS A 67 -2.30 -20.68 1.48
N ASP A 68 -1.08 -20.52 1.96
CA ASP A 68 -0.83 -20.54 3.39
C ASP A 68 -1.20 -19.17 3.98
N TYR A 69 -2.47 -19.05 4.37
CA TYR A 69 -3.01 -17.83 4.96
C TYR A 69 -2.27 -17.40 6.24
N GLN A 70 -1.46 -18.27 6.83
CA GLN A 70 -0.64 -17.93 7.99
C GLN A 70 0.47 -16.94 7.62
N ASP A 71 0.98 -16.99 6.41
CA ASP A 71 2.02 -16.09 5.90
C ASP A 71 1.50 -14.66 5.65
N TYR A 72 0.18 -14.51 5.52
CA TYR A 72 -0.48 -13.21 5.34
C TYR A 72 -0.99 -12.59 6.64
N LEU A 73 -0.95 -13.32 7.74
CA LEU A 73 -1.37 -12.78 9.03
C LEU A 73 -0.26 -11.93 9.65
N PRO A 74 -0.57 -10.72 10.13
CA PRO A 74 0.44 -9.84 10.70
C PRO A 74 1.09 -10.47 11.93
N GLN A 75 2.40 -10.39 12.00
CA GLN A 75 3.16 -10.73 13.19
C GLN A 75 3.12 -9.55 14.19
N THR A 76 3.32 -9.84 15.47
CA THR A 76 3.43 -8.77 16.46
C THR A 76 4.86 -8.23 16.44
N PRO A 77 5.08 -6.93 16.21
CA PRO A 77 6.41 -6.35 16.24
C PRO A 77 6.99 -6.35 17.65
N SER A 78 8.28 -6.07 17.77
CA SER A 78 8.91 -5.90 19.07
C SER A 78 8.27 -4.79 19.89
N GLY A 79 8.37 -4.86 21.22
CA GLY A 79 7.78 -3.85 22.12
C GLY A 79 8.29 -2.42 21.88
N THR A 80 9.50 -2.24 21.34
CA THR A 80 10.04 -0.93 20.96
C THR A 80 9.31 -0.36 19.75
N VAL A 81 9.16 -1.16 18.71
CA VAL A 81 8.44 -0.80 17.47
C VAL A 81 6.96 -0.54 17.77
N GLU A 82 6.34 -1.44 18.55
CA GLU A 82 4.95 -1.27 18.98
C GLU A 82 4.74 0.04 19.77
N SER A 83 5.67 0.38 20.66
CA SER A 83 5.60 1.61 21.44
C SER A 83 5.73 2.85 20.56
N TRP A 84 6.63 2.82 19.58
CA TRP A 84 6.78 3.89 18.60
C TRP A 84 5.52 4.09 17.77
N LEU A 85 4.92 2.98 17.28
CA LEU A 85 3.67 3.03 16.53
C LEU A 85 2.55 3.67 17.36
N LYS A 86 2.36 3.23 18.61
CA LYS A 86 1.33 3.79 19.51
C LYS A 86 1.54 5.28 19.79
N GLU A 87 2.78 5.75 19.82
CA GLU A 87 3.07 7.18 20.04
C GLU A 87 2.78 8.02 18.79
N LYS A 88 3.20 7.54 17.61
CA LYS A 88 3.12 8.29 16.36
C LYS A 88 1.77 8.11 15.65
N TYR A 89 1.21 6.92 15.72
CA TYR A 89 -0.03 6.51 15.07
C TYR A 89 -0.92 5.78 16.10
N PRO A 90 -1.60 6.51 17.00
CA PRO A 90 -2.37 5.91 18.09
C PRO A 90 -3.51 4.98 17.64
N ASP A 91 -4.00 5.18 16.42
CA ASP A 91 -5.03 4.37 15.75
C ASP A 91 -4.47 3.30 14.82
N ALA A 92 -3.13 3.12 14.78
CA ALA A 92 -2.50 2.16 13.90
C ALA A 92 -3.00 0.74 14.13
N ARG A 93 -3.33 0.08 13.04
CA ARG A 93 -3.64 -1.34 12.99
C ARG A 93 -2.59 -2.03 12.13
N ILE A 94 -1.77 -2.85 12.77
CA ILE A 94 -0.68 -3.57 12.11
C ILE A 94 -1.29 -4.68 11.24
N ILE A 95 -0.89 -4.74 9.99
CA ILE A 95 -1.31 -5.72 9.00
C ILE A 95 -0.22 -6.71 8.64
N ASP A 96 1.04 -6.27 8.66
CA ASP A 96 2.16 -7.14 8.39
C ASP A 96 3.41 -6.71 9.17
N VAL A 97 4.30 -7.67 9.44
CA VAL A 97 5.60 -7.42 10.07
C VAL A 97 6.63 -8.34 9.43
N ASP A 98 7.51 -7.77 8.63
CA ASP A 98 8.61 -8.50 8.02
C ASP A 98 9.93 -8.21 8.73
N ASN A 99 10.70 -9.28 8.95
CA ASN A 99 12.06 -9.17 9.47
C ASN A 99 13.04 -9.45 8.33
N GLU A 100 13.52 -8.39 7.74
CA GLU A 100 14.48 -8.44 6.66
C GLU A 100 15.93 -8.32 7.16
N ASP A 101 16.89 -8.58 6.27
CA ASP A 101 18.33 -8.50 6.57
C ASP A 101 18.79 -7.11 7.06
N GLY A 102 18.05 -6.07 6.79
CA GLY A 102 18.34 -4.68 7.18
C GLY A 102 17.68 -4.23 8.47
N GLY A 103 16.60 -4.87 8.90
CA GLY A 103 15.79 -4.41 10.04
C GLY A 103 14.41 -5.06 10.09
N THR A 104 13.44 -4.31 10.57
CA THR A 104 12.03 -4.72 10.65
C THR A 104 11.18 -3.74 9.87
N GLU A 105 10.40 -4.25 8.97
CA GLU A 105 9.35 -3.51 8.27
C GLU A 105 7.99 -3.82 8.91
N VAL A 106 7.18 -2.79 9.07
CA VAL A 106 5.83 -2.92 9.63
C VAL A 106 4.85 -2.20 8.73
N GLU A 107 3.97 -2.95 8.13
CA GLU A 107 2.80 -2.40 7.43
C GLU A 107 1.64 -2.20 8.39
N PHE A 108 0.98 -1.05 8.29
CA PHE A 108 -0.16 -0.72 9.15
C PHE A 108 -1.11 0.26 8.47
N ILE A 109 -2.35 0.27 8.98
CA ILE A 109 -3.35 1.26 8.61
C ILE A 109 -3.49 2.26 9.75
N SER A 110 -3.47 3.55 9.40
CA SER A 110 -3.84 4.64 10.29
C SER A 110 -4.77 5.60 9.54
N GLY A 111 -5.88 5.96 10.14
CA GLY A 111 -6.97 6.58 9.40
C GLY A 111 -7.50 5.65 8.31
N ASN A 112 -7.46 6.09 7.05
CA ASN A 112 -7.84 5.29 5.87
C ASN A 112 -6.66 5.08 4.92
N MET A 113 -5.42 5.22 5.40
CA MET A 113 -4.21 5.13 4.61
C MET A 113 -3.40 3.91 5.03
N LYS A 114 -2.78 3.25 4.06
CA LYS A 114 -1.76 2.23 4.28
C LYS A 114 -0.41 2.91 4.45
N HIS A 115 0.31 2.48 5.46
CA HIS A 115 1.66 2.95 5.79
C HIS A 115 2.59 1.76 5.93
N GLU A 116 3.86 1.99 5.63
CA GLU A 116 4.96 1.08 5.85
C GLU A 116 6.02 1.83 6.66
N ALA A 117 6.39 1.31 7.82
CA ALA A 117 7.47 1.89 8.63
C ALA A 117 8.64 0.93 8.72
N PHE A 118 9.84 1.42 8.40
CA PHE A 118 11.06 0.64 8.49
C PHE A 118 11.89 1.06 9.71
N PHE A 119 12.36 0.04 10.44
CA PHE A 119 13.23 0.15 11.61
C PHE A 119 14.52 -0.60 11.36
N ASP A 120 15.66 0.02 11.67
CA ASP A 120 16.96 -0.62 11.55
C ASP A 120 17.13 -1.80 12.54
N ARG A 121 18.24 -2.55 12.43
CA ARG A 121 18.56 -3.67 13.34
C ARG A 121 18.62 -3.28 14.82
N SER A 122 18.80 -2.00 15.13
CA SER A 122 18.78 -1.46 16.48
C SER A 122 17.38 -0.99 16.90
N GLN A 123 16.38 -1.23 16.07
CA GLN A 123 14.98 -0.83 16.25
C GLN A 123 14.77 0.70 16.26
N ASN A 124 15.69 1.46 15.64
CA ASN A 124 15.49 2.87 15.40
C ASN A 124 14.67 3.05 14.13
N TRP A 125 13.67 3.93 14.19
CA TRP A 125 12.89 4.31 13.04
C TRP A 125 13.79 4.98 11.98
N VAL A 126 13.61 4.59 10.72
CA VAL A 126 14.38 5.08 9.57
C VAL A 126 13.49 5.92 8.66
N TYR A 127 12.35 5.35 8.26
CA TYR A 127 11.35 6.04 7.44
C TYR A 127 9.93 5.51 7.71
N THR A 128 8.95 6.30 7.30
CA THR A 128 7.59 5.85 7.06
C THR A 128 7.20 6.23 5.64
N LYS A 129 6.75 5.25 4.88
CA LYS A 129 6.17 5.40 3.56
C LYS A 129 4.64 5.41 3.69
N THR A 130 3.97 6.28 2.95
CA THR A 130 2.51 6.32 2.82
C THR A 130 2.17 6.22 1.35
N GLU A 131 1.40 5.23 0.97
CA GLU A 131 0.94 5.03 -0.41
C GLU A 131 -0.37 5.79 -0.64
N TYR A 132 -0.44 6.53 -1.75
CA TYR A 132 -1.64 7.22 -2.18
C TYR A 132 -2.36 6.43 -3.25
N ARG A 133 -3.64 6.15 -3.02
CA ARG A 133 -4.53 5.53 -4.02
C ARG A 133 -5.37 6.60 -4.67
N PHE A 134 -5.28 6.72 -5.99
CA PHE A 134 -5.99 7.76 -6.76
C PHE A 134 -6.28 7.26 -8.18
N ARG A 135 -7.29 7.87 -8.79
CA ARG A 135 -7.51 7.80 -10.25
C ARG A 135 -6.90 8.99 -10.96
N ASN A 136 -6.81 10.10 -10.25
CA ASN A 136 -6.23 11.34 -10.74
C ASN A 136 -5.47 11.99 -9.59
N ILE A 137 -4.17 12.20 -9.76
CA ILE A 137 -3.29 12.75 -8.73
C ILE A 137 -3.75 14.13 -8.23
N ASP A 138 -4.47 14.89 -9.06
CA ASP A 138 -4.99 16.20 -8.69
C ASP A 138 -6.11 16.15 -7.65
N GLU A 139 -6.69 14.99 -7.42
CA GLU A 139 -7.74 14.76 -6.43
C GLU A 139 -7.20 14.40 -5.05
N VAL A 140 -5.89 14.12 -4.94
CA VAL A 140 -5.24 13.77 -3.67
C VAL A 140 -4.98 15.03 -2.86
N THR A 141 -5.82 15.29 -1.86
CA THR A 141 -5.77 16.52 -1.04
C THR A 141 -4.63 16.56 -0.04
N ASP A 142 -4.06 15.40 0.31
CA ASP A 142 -3.00 15.26 1.30
C ASP A 142 -1.60 15.55 0.72
N ILE A 143 -1.48 15.63 -0.59
CA ILE A 143 -0.25 16.08 -1.25
C ILE A 143 -0.30 17.62 -1.37
N PRO A 144 0.67 18.34 -0.80
CA PRO A 144 0.70 19.80 -0.90
C PRO A 144 0.69 20.29 -2.36
N SER A 145 -0.10 21.31 -2.65
CA SER A 145 -0.26 21.81 -4.02
C SER A 145 1.06 22.31 -4.65
N GLN A 146 2.01 22.78 -3.82
CA GLN A 146 3.34 23.16 -4.30
C GLN A 146 4.17 21.93 -4.78
N VAL A 147 3.98 20.77 -4.15
CA VAL A 147 4.62 19.52 -4.54
C VAL A 147 4.09 19.08 -5.91
N LEU A 148 2.77 19.07 -6.08
CA LEU A 148 2.14 18.76 -7.37
C LEU A 148 2.54 19.78 -8.46
N ALA A 149 2.66 21.06 -8.12
CA ALA A 149 3.11 22.07 -9.07
C ALA A 149 4.57 21.85 -9.48
N ALA A 150 5.44 21.45 -8.54
CA ALA A 150 6.83 21.13 -8.83
C ALA A 150 6.93 19.87 -9.72
N LEU A 151 6.19 18.81 -9.39
CA LEU A 151 6.10 17.60 -10.22
C LEU A 151 5.72 17.94 -11.65
N LYS A 152 4.63 18.67 -11.85
CA LYS A 152 4.10 19.03 -13.17
C LYS A 152 5.02 19.91 -14.00
N ALA A 153 6.00 20.56 -13.37
CA ALA A 153 7.02 21.34 -14.04
C ALA A 153 8.25 20.52 -14.45
N THR A 154 8.35 19.24 -14.04
CA THR A 154 9.48 18.40 -14.41
C THR A 154 9.40 17.97 -15.86
N PRO A 155 10.56 17.81 -16.56
CA PRO A 155 10.59 17.28 -17.92
C PRO A 155 9.94 15.90 -18.03
N GLU A 156 10.13 15.05 -17.02
CA GLU A 156 9.62 13.68 -16.95
C GLU A 156 8.08 13.68 -16.94
N TYR A 157 7.45 14.53 -16.14
CA TYR A 157 5.99 14.65 -16.13
C TYR A 157 5.45 15.22 -17.45
N LEU A 158 6.14 16.20 -18.04
CA LEU A 158 5.72 16.79 -19.31
C LEU A 158 5.81 15.78 -20.47
N GLU A 159 6.70 14.79 -20.39
CA GLU A 159 6.82 13.71 -21.37
C GLU A 159 5.79 12.60 -21.11
N ALA A 160 5.67 12.11 -19.90
CA ALA A 160 4.72 11.04 -19.50
C ALA A 160 3.28 11.52 -19.51
N GLY A 161 3.02 12.65 -18.87
CA GLY A 161 1.71 13.31 -18.80
C GLY A 161 0.77 12.73 -17.73
N TRP A 162 1.14 11.64 -17.05
CA TRP A 162 0.34 11.03 -15.99
C TRP A 162 1.22 10.40 -14.90
N VAL A 163 0.62 10.19 -13.73
CA VAL A 163 1.24 9.58 -12.56
C VAL A 163 0.60 8.22 -12.36
N GLU A 164 1.39 7.17 -12.30
CA GLU A 164 0.92 5.82 -12.02
C GLU A 164 0.85 5.58 -10.53
N ASP A 165 1.92 5.92 -9.81
CA ASP A 165 1.98 5.76 -8.36
C ASP A 165 2.54 7.01 -7.66
N ALA A 166 2.13 7.20 -6.41
CA ALA A 166 2.58 8.30 -5.57
C ALA A 166 2.75 7.86 -4.12
N GLU A 167 3.91 8.16 -3.57
CA GLU A 167 4.29 7.82 -2.20
C GLU A 167 4.79 9.06 -1.47
N LYS A 168 4.46 9.17 -0.19
CA LYS A 168 5.09 10.12 0.74
C LYS A 168 6.07 9.38 1.62
N TYR A 169 7.27 9.89 1.74
CA TYR A 169 8.28 9.44 2.67
C TYR A 169 8.49 10.47 3.78
N GLU A 170 8.46 10.00 5.02
CA GLU A 170 8.88 10.74 6.21
C GLU A 170 10.11 10.08 6.78
N THR A 171 11.20 10.81 6.92
CA THR A 171 12.48 10.29 7.40
C THR A 171 13.08 11.20 8.45
N GLU A 172 13.86 10.64 9.37
CA GLU A 172 14.57 11.45 10.38
C GLU A 172 15.60 12.39 9.75
N LYS A 173 16.29 11.94 8.70
CA LYS A 173 17.44 12.67 8.13
C LYS A 173 17.08 13.64 7.02
N ALA A 174 16.18 13.23 6.12
CA ALA A 174 15.85 14.02 4.94
C ALA A 174 14.53 14.79 5.09
N GLY A 175 13.81 14.58 6.20
CA GLY A 175 12.47 15.15 6.38
C GLY A 175 11.44 14.45 5.50
N THR A 176 10.48 15.23 5.01
CA THR A 176 9.39 14.72 4.15
C THR A 176 9.71 14.97 2.69
N PHE A 177 9.56 13.95 1.84
CA PHE A 177 9.60 14.07 0.39
C PHE A 177 8.56 13.13 -0.24
N TYR A 178 8.29 13.34 -1.52
CA TYR A 178 7.33 12.57 -2.29
C TYR A 178 8.03 11.88 -3.46
N CYS A 179 7.69 10.62 -3.70
CA CYS A 179 8.10 9.87 -4.88
C CYS A 179 6.88 9.70 -5.78
N PHE A 180 7.04 10.00 -7.06
CA PHE A 180 6.02 9.80 -8.07
C PHE A 180 6.58 8.88 -9.15
N GLU A 181 5.87 7.81 -9.43
CA GLU A 181 6.16 6.93 -10.55
C GLU A 181 5.35 7.40 -11.76
N LEU A 182 6.05 7.63 -12.84
CA LEU A 182 5.47 8.12 -14.09
C LEU A 182 5.71 7.06 -15.15
N GLU A 183 4.65 6.57 -15.75
CA GLU A 183 4.74 5.69 -16.90
C GLU A 183 4.69 6.50 -18.20
N ASN A 184 5.61 6.24 -19.10
CA ASN A 184 5.58 6.83 -20.41
C ASN A 184 4.85 5.91 -21.40
N ARG A 185 4.54 6.44 -22.60
CA ARG A 185 3.85 5.68 -23.68
C ARG A 185 4.62 4.47 -24.23
N PHE A 186 5.81 4.15 -23.71
CA PHE A 186 6.65 3.03 -24.10
C PHE A 186 6.79 2.00 -22.97
N ASP A 187 5.96 2.09 -21.92
CA ASP A 187 6.00 1.27 -20.70
C ASP A 187 7.36 1.36 -19.97
N ASP A 188 8.01 2.55 -20.02
CA ASP A 188 9.21 2.81 -19.22
C ASP A 188 8.80 3.66 -17.99
N ASP A 189 9.16 3.18 -16.81
CA ASP A 189 8.87 3.84 -15.54
C ASP A 189 9.97 4.80 -15.15
N VAL A 190 9.59 5.98 -14.73
CA VAL A 190 10.51 7.00 -14.22
C VAL A 190 10.06 7.47 -12.84
N LYS A 191 10.94 7.40 -11.85
CA LYS A 191 10.67 7.91 -10.49
C LYS A 191 11.17 9.35 -10.34
N VAL A 192 10.28 10.22 -9.91
CA VAL A 192 10.56 11.65 -9.64
C VAL A 192 10.39 11.92 -8.16
N TYR A 193 11.42 12.52 -7.54
CA TYR A 193 11.44 12.83 -6.12
C TYR A 193 11.33 14.34 -5.91
N ILE A 194 10.34 14.77 -5.10
CA ILE A 194 10.08 16.18 -4.78
C ILE A 194 10.11 16.34 -3.25
N GLY A 195 10.99 17.20 -2.77
CA GLY A 195 11.16 17.53 -1.33
C GLY A 195 10.61 18.90 -0.95
#